data_22a484e69b76baa82523d1ec2383457a
#
_entry.id   22a484e69b76baa82523d1ec2383457a
#
_cell.length_a   1.000
_cell.length_b   1.000
_cell.length_c   1.000
_cell.angle_alpha   90.00
_cell.angle_beta   90.00
_cell.angle_gamma   90.00
#
_symmetry.space_group_name_H-M   'P 1'
#
loop_
_entity.id
_entity.type
_entity.pdbx_description
1 polymer ?
#
loop_
_entity_poly.entity_id
_entity_poly.type
_entity_poly.pdbx_seq_one_letter_code
_entity_poly.pdbx_strand_id
1 'polypeptide(L)'
;LLPYLPVTRTVLPNGLTVLVREDHGAPVVAIVTWVNAGYFDEPDSDVGISHVLEHMYFKGTPTRGVGEIARDTKASGGYLNAHTIYDHTAYETVLPSSGFLRGLEIQADAYANSLIDADELARELEVIIQEAKRKLDSPPAVALESLFALLHDQHRYRRWRIGDEEGLRLLTRDRMLRFYRNYYRPRNTILVVAGDVDTGEAIGHVTRLYGSLPDEPVERDVGPSEDTLPGFRYRELAGDITQTQVAMAWRTPGPDHPDTPALDLAAGLLTDGRGSRLYRGVRERELASQV
;
A
#
# COMPACT_ATOMS: atom_id res chain seq x y z
N LEU A 1 23.05 5.85 -19.16
CA LEU A 1 22.84 6.14 -17.74
C LEU A 1 22.04 7.44 -17.67
N LEU A 2 20.83 7.39 -17.13
CA LEU A 2 20.09 8.61 -16.80
C LEU A 2 20.90 9.40 -15.76
N PRO A 3 21.00 10.74 -15.87
CA PRO A 3 21.70 11.52 -14.86
C PRO A 3 21.06 11.28 -13.49
N TYR A 4 21.90 11.06 -12.48
CA TYR A 4 21.44 10.97 -11.10
C TYR A 4 20.94 12.35 -10.66
N LEU A 5 19.64 12.50 -10.53
CA LEU A 5 19.05 13.72 -10.00
C LEU A 5 19.02 13.61 -8.46
N PRO A 6 19.57 14.61 -7.75
CA PRO A 6 19.61 14.60 -6.30
C PRO A 6 18.21 14.64 -5.70
N VAL A 7 18.02 13.96 -4.57
CA VAL A 7 16.81 14.06 -3.76
C VAL A 7 17.10 14.93 -2.54
N THR A 8 16.35 16.01 -2.37
CA THR A 8 16.42 16.84 -1.17
C THR A 8 15.53 16.22 -0.09
N ARG A 9 16.12 15.93 1.07
CA ARG A 9 15.40 15.43 2.25
C ARG A 9 15.34 16.50 3.33
N THR A 10 14.13 16.82 3.78
CA THR A 10 13.87 17.75 4.89
C THR A 10 12.95 17.07 5.89
N VAL A 11 13.16 17.32 7.18
CA VAL A 11 12.23 16.89 8.24
C VAL A 11 11.65 18.13 8.87
N LEU A 12 10.32 18.25 8.85
CA LEU A 12 9.64 19.38 9.48
C LEU A 12 9.68 19.26 11.01
N PRO A 13 9.48 20.35 11.75
CA PRO A 13 9.48 20.32 13.23
C PRO A 13 8.51 19.30 13.84
N ASN A 14 7.41 18.99 13.17
CA ASN A 14 6.42 17.98 13.60
C ASN A 14 6.78 16.54 13.18
N GLY A 15 7.99 16.32 12.68
CA GLY A 15 8.50 14.99 12.34
C GLY A 15 8.15 14.50 10.91
N LEU A 16 7.37 15.25 10.12
CA LEU A 16 7.08 14.88 8.72
C LEU A 16 8.37 14.86 7.91
N THR A 17 8.69 13.74 7.30
CA THR A 17 9.77 13.64 6.33
C THR A 17 9.28 14.06 4.96
N VAL A 18 9.95 15.03 4.34
CA VAL A 18 9.66 15.53 2.99
C VAL A 18 10.82 15.18 2.07
N LEU A 19 10.53 14.51 0.98
CA LEU A 19 11.49 14.19 -0.07
C LEU A 19 11.08 14.96 -1.33
N VAL A 20 11.98 15.78 -1.87
CA VAL A 20 11.73 16.49 -3.11
C VAL A 20 12.78 16.08 -4.14
N ARG A 21 12.30 15.68 -5.32
CA ARG A 21 13.12 15.45 -6.50
C ARG A 21 12.68 16.40 -7.61
N GLU A 22 13.45 17.43 -7.84
CA GLU A 22 13.24 18.39 -8.93
C GLU A 22 13.66 17.77 -10.27
N ASP A 23 12.75 17.77 -11.24
CA ASP A 23 12.96 17.24 -12.58
C ASP A 23 12.09 17.99 -13.59
N HIS A 24 12.70 18.88 -14.38
CA HIS A 24 12.02 19.70 -15.39
C HIS A 24 11.95 19.04 -16.77
N GLY A 25 12.18 17.72 -16.86
CA GLY A 25 12.14 16.99 -18.13
C GLY A 25 10.76 16.90 -18.78
N ALA A 26 9.69 17.03 -17.97
CA ALA A 26 8.30 17.08 -18.43
C ALA A 26 7.45 17.94 -17.47
N PRO A 27 6.40 18.65 -17.94
CA PRO A 27 5.58 19.53 -17.11
C PRO A 27 4.58 18.76 -16.26
N VAL A 28 5.05 17.81 -15.46
CA VAL A 28 4.25 16.94 -14.58
C VAL A 28 4.89 16.83 -13.21
N VAL A 29 4.06 16.62 -12.19
CA VAL A 29 4.49 16.37 -10.82
C VAL A 29 3.72 15.22 -10.21
N ALA A 30 4.42 14.40 -9.46
CA ALA A 30 3.85 13.36 -8.60
C ALA A 30 3.95 13.80 -7.13
N ILE A 31 2.86 13.62 -6.41
CA ILE A 31 2.77 13.82 -4.96
C ILE A 31 2.40 12.47 -4.35
N VAL A 32 3.22 11.95 -3.44
CA VAL A 32 2.95 10.69 -2.75
C VAL A 32 2.95 10.92 -1.25
N THR A 33 1.81 10.65 -0.62
CA THR A 33 1.69 10.57 0.83
C THR A 33 1.88 9.12 1.25
N TRP A 34 3.03 8.81 1.83
CA TRP A 34 3.41 7.47 2.28
C TRP A 34 3.27 7.40 3.79
N VAL A 35 2.30 6.64 4.28
CA VAL A 35 2.08 6.41 5.70
C VAL A 35 2.67 5.05 6.08
N ASN A 36 3.57 5.00 7.06
CA ASN A 36 4.18 3.76 7.53
C ASN A 36 3.19 2.98 8.41
N ALA A 37 2.10 2.54 7.80
CA ALA A 37 1.08 1.69 8.39
C ALA A 37 0.41 0.86 7.30
N GLY A 38 0.34 -0.44 7.50
CA GLY A 38 -0.23 -1.39 6.57
C GLY A 38 -0.75 -2.63 7.29
N TYR A 39 -0.83 -3.75 6.59
CA TYR A 39 -1.41 -5.00 7.13
C TYR A 39 -0.69 -5.52 8.38
N PHE A 40 0.58 -5.17 8.59
CA PHE A 40 1.33 -5.59 9.78
C PHE A 40 0.98 -4.80 11.04
N ASP A 41 0.38 -3.64 10.88
CA ASP A 41 -0.01 -2.78 12.01
C ASP A 41 -1.43 -3.07 12.51
N GLU A 42 -2.13 -4.00 11.85
CA GLU A 42 -3.51 -4.36 12.20
C GLU A 42 -3.54 -5.35 13.36
N PRO A 43 -4.29 -5.11 14.45
CA PRO A 43 -4.57 -6.15 15.43
C PRO A 43 -5.41 -7.27 14.79
N ASP A 44 -5.35 -8.49 15.35
CA ASP A 44 -6.08 -9.63 14.80
C ASP A 44 -7.62 -9.44 14.81
N SER A 45 -8.13 -8.53 15.65
CA SER A 45 -9.54 -8.16 15.67
C SER A 45 -10.00 -7.22 14.54
N ASP A 46 -9.04 -6.62 13.81
CA ASP A 46 -9.31 -5.53 12.88
C ASP A 46 -8.63 -5.75 11.51
N VAL A 47 -8.52 -7.02 11.09
CA VAL A 47 -7.90 -7.38 9.81
C VAL A 47 -8.65 -6.73 8.64
N GLY A 48 -7.90 -6.05 7.79
CA GLY A 48 -8.42 -5.28 6.65
C GLY A 48 -8.64 -3.79 6.95
N ILE A 49 -8.46 -3.33 8.21
CA ILE A 49 -8.70 -1.93 8.60
C ILE A 49 -7.85 -0.93 7.81
N SER A 50 -6.60 -1.29 7.46
CA SER A 50 -5.71 -0.43 6.66
C SER A 50 -6.27 -0.22 5.25
N HIS A 51 -6.77 -1.28 4.62
CA HIS A 51 -7.38 -1.22 3.29
C HIS A 51 -8.72 -0.48 3.31
N VAL A 52 -9.54 -0.69 4.35
CA VAL A 52 -10.78 0.08 4.54
C VAL A 52 -10.46 1.57 4.71
N LEU A 53 -9.39 1.91 5.44
CA LEU A 53 -8.98 3.30 5.60
C LEU A 53 -8.47 3.92 4.30
N GLU A 54 -7.78 3.13 3.46
CA GLU A 54 -7.38 3.56 2.11
C GLU A 54 -8.61 4.03 1.31
N HIS A 55 -9.69 3.26 1.29
CA HIS A 55 -10.95 3.64 0.64
C HIS A 55 -11.57 4.89 1.27
N MET A 56 -11.61 4.93 2.61
CA MET A 56 -12.23 6.03 3.35
C MET A 56 -11.47 7.36 3.24
N TYR A 57 -10.18 7.33 2.93
CA TYR A 57 -9.35 8.51 2.73
C TYR A 57 -9.92 9.48 1.68
N PHE A 58 -10.59 8.95 0.65
CA PHE A 58 -11.17 9.73 -0.44
C PHE A 58 -12.66 10.05 -0.26
N LYS A 59 -13.27 9.67 0.89
CA LYS A 59 -14.72 9.75 1.11
C LYS A 59 -15.18 11.03 1.81
N GLY A 60 -14.34 12.04 1.82
CA GLY A 60 -14.72 13.39 2.21
C GLY A 60 -13.97 13.94 3.41
N THR A 61 -13.97 15.27 3.43
CA THR A 61 -13.41 16.13 4.48
C THR A 61 -14.45 17.19 4.85
N PRO A 62 -14.23 18.01 5.87
CA PRO A 62 -15.13 19.13 6.17
C PRO A 62 -15.29 20.14 5.02
N THR A 63 -14.33 20.18 4.09
CA THR A 63 -14.33 21.13 2.96
C THR A 63 -14.65 20.50 1.62
N ARG A 64 -14.68 19.16 1.53
CA ARG A 64 -14.93 18.40 0.30
C ARG A 64 -15.87 17.23 0.59
N GLY A 65 -17.01 17.21 -0.08
CA GLY A 65 -17.95 16.10 -0.01
C GLY A 65 -17.44 14.84 -0.72
N VAL A 66 -18.21 13.75 -0.58
CA VAL A 66 -17.92 12.47 -1.23
C VAL A 66 -17.78 12.63 -2.74
N GLY A 67 -16.69 12.08 -3.31
CA GLY A 67 -16.35 12.19 -4.72
C GLY A 67 -15.73 13.51 -5.15
N GLU A 68 -15.70 14.54 -4.30
CA GLU A 68 -15.14 15.85 -4.66
C GLU A 68 -13.61 15.81 -4.72
N ILE A 69 -12.95 15.02 -3.89
CA ILE A 69 -11.49 14.81 -3.96
C ILE A 69 -11.10 14.30 -5.34
N ALA A 70 -11.76 13.25 -5.83
CA ALA A 70 -11.48 12.70 -7.15
C ALA A 70 -11.86 13.66 -8.29
N ARG A 71 -13.00 14.35 -8.16
CA ARG A 71 -13.46 15.34 -9.14
C ARG A 71 -12.48 16.52 -9.25
N ASP A 72 -12.05 17.08 -8.11
CA ASP A 72 -11.17 18.24 -8.07
C ASP A 72 -9.76 17.87 -8.59
N THR A 73 -9.27 16.67 -8.29
CA THR A 73 -8.02 16.16 -8.85
C THR A 73 -8.11 16.03 -10.37
N LYS A 74 -9.19 15.43 -10.89
CA LYS A 74 -9.42 15.34 -12.36
C LYS A 74 -9.58 16.70 -13.01
N ALA A 75 -10.27 17.65 -12.36
CA ALA A 75 -10.41 19.02 -12.86
C ALA A 75 -9.07 19.75 -12.94
N SER A 76 -8.08 19.37 -12.13
CA SER A 76 -6.70 19.86 -12.20
C SER A 76 -5.85 19.11 -13.25
N GLY A 77 -6.45 18.26 -14.07
CA GLY A 77 -5.76 17.46 -15.11
C GLY A 77 -5.01 16.26 -14.56
N GLY A 78 -5.23 15.91 -13.30
CA GLY A 78 -4.54 14.82 -12.62
C GLY A 78 -5.36 13.54 -12.48
N TYR A 79 -4.69 12.51 -12.01
CA TYR A 79 -5.34 11.31 -11.48
C TYR A 79 -4.81 11.02 -10.07
N LEU A 80 -5.59 10.29 -9.30
CA LEU A 80 -5.20 9.79 -7.99
C LEU A 80 -5.32 8.27 -7.93
N ASN A 81 -4.47 7.68 -7.14
CA ASN A 81 -4.49 6.25 -6.82
C ASN A 81 -4.07 6.04 -5.37
N ALA A 82 -4.29 4.85 -4.85
CA ALA A 82 -3.75 4.42 -3.56
C ALA A 82 -3.47 2.92 -3.56
N HIS A 83 -2.65 2.49 -2.64
CA HIS A 83 -2.44 1.07 -2.37
C HIS A 83 -2.04 0.85 -0.91
N THR A 84 -2.46 -0.27 -0.37
CA THR A 84 -2.05 -0.77 0.94
C THR A 84 -1.27 -2.05 0.76
N ILE A 85 -0.10 -2.12 1.39
CA ILE A 85 0.68 -3.35 1.47
C ILE A 85 0.99 -3.71 2.93
N TYR A 86 2.01 -4.52 3.17
CA TYR A 86 2.28 -5.06 4.50
C TYR A 86 2.66 -4.03 5.55
N ASP A 87 3.49 -3.05 5.18
CA ASP A 87 4.14 -2.09 6.09
C ASP A 87 3.77 -0.62 5.81
N HIS A 88 3.02 -0.37 4.73
CA HIS A 88 2.61 0.99 4.41
C HIS A 88 1.32 1.08 3.60
N THR A 89 0.74 2.29 3.62
CA THR A 89 -0.31 2.73 2.70
C THR A 89 0.18 3.98 2.00
N ALA A 90 0.09 4.02 0.67
CA ALA A 90 0.50 5.15 -0.14
C ALA A 90 -0.68 5.74 -0.92
N TYR A 91 -0.74 7.06 -0.99
CA TYR A 91 -1.72 7.84 -1.74
C TYR A 91 -0.99 8.67 -2.78
N GLU A 92 -1.29 8.46 -4.03
CA GLU A 92 -0.57 9.01 -5.15
C GLU A 92 -1.45 9.97 -5.96
N THR A 93 -0.91 11.14 -6.27
CA THR A 93 -1.53 12.08 -7.21
C THR A 93 -0.49 12.47 -8.25
N VAL A 94 -0.82 12.31 -9.53
CA VAL A 94 0.01 12.80 -10.65
C VAL A 94 -0.80 13.80 -11.44
N LEU A 95 -0.21 14.96 -11.74
CA LEU A 95 -0.91 16.05 -12.39
C LEU A 95 0.08 16.98 -13.14
N PRO A 96 -0.41 17.84 -14.06
CA PRO A 96 0.41 18.90 -14.64
C PRO A 96 1.03 19.78 -13.55
N SER A 97 2.29 20.21 -13.73
CA SER A 97 3.01 21.03 -12.75
C SER A 97 2.28 22.33 -12.39
N SER A 98 1.54 22.92 -13.32
CA SER A 98 0.67 24.09 -13.07
C SER A 98 -0.44 23.84 -12.02
N GLY A 99 -0.79 22.59 -11.77
CA GLY A 99 -1.77 22.17 -10.77
C GLY A 99 -1.16 21.77 -9.43
N PHE A 100 0.17 21.81 -9.27
CA PHE A 100 0.89 21.27 -8.11
C PHE A 100 0.32 21.73 -6.77
N LEU A 101 0.19 23.03 -6.56
CA LEU A 101 -0.32 23.58 -5.30
C LEU A 101 -1.73 23.07 -5.00
N ARG A 102 -2.61 23.04 -6.01
CA ARG A 102 -3.97 22.52 -5.84
C ARG A 102 -3.99 21.03 -5.49
N GLY A 103 -3.18 20.22 -6.15
CA GLY A 103 -3.03 18.80 -5.84
C GLY A 103 -2.52 18.57 -4.41
N LEU A 104 -1.54 19.36 -3.99
CA LEU A 104 -0.99 19.29 -2.65
C LEU A 104 -2.01 19.71 -1.58
N GLU A 105 -2.82 20.74 -1.82
CA GLU A 105 -3.93 21.16 -0.93
C GLU A 105 -5.00 20.07 -0.79
N ILE A 106 -5.34 19.37 -1.88
CA ILE A 106 -6.29 18.26 -1.85
C ILE A 106 -5.73 17.10 -1.02
N GLN A 107 -4.47 16.73 -1.25
CA GLN A 107 -3.79 15.66 -0.49
C GLN A 107 -3.68 16.02 1.00
N ALA A 108 -3.29 17.25 1.32
CA ALA A 108 -3.16 17.71 2.70
C ALA A 108 -4.49 17.68 3.45
N ASP A 109 -5.57 18.10 2.80
CA ASP A 109 -6.91 18.09 3.39
C ASP A 109 -7.41 16.65 3.62
N ALA A 110 -7.25 15.77 2.62
CA ALA A 110 -7.60 14.36 2.76
C ALA A 110 -6.80 13.67 3.89
N TYR A 111 -5.49 13.97 3.97
CA TYR A 111 -4.61 13.42 5.00
C TYR A 111 -4.97 13.87 6.42
N ALA A 112 -5.23 15.16 6.59
CA ALA A 112 -5.43 15.74 7.92
C ALA A 112 -6.87 15.67 8.42
N ASN A 113 -7.86 15.63 7.52
CA ASN A 113 -9.25 15.92 7.82
C ASN A 113 -10.23 14.85 7.32
N SER A 114 -9.78 13.62 7.04
CA SER A 114 -10.70 12.55 6.64
C SER A 114 -11.80 12.35 7.68
N LEU A 115 -13.07 12.48 7.26
CA LEU A 115 -14.23 12.43 8.16
C LEU A 115 -14.51 11.02 8.66
N ILE A 116 -14.17 10.01 7.87
CA ILE A 116 -14.55 8.62 8.10
C ILE A 116 -16.02 8.57 8.51
N ASP A 117 -16.87 9.08 7.62
CA ASP A 117 -18.31 9.16 7.86
C ASP A 117 -18.90 7.75 8.05
N ALA A 118 -19.84 7.61 8.99
CA ALA A 118 -20.38 6.30 9.35
C ALA A 118 -21.22 5.67 8.22
N ASP A 119 -21.99 6.48 7.49
CA ASP A 119 -22.85 6.01 6.41
C ASP A 119 -22.01 5.64 5.19
N GLU A 120 -20.96 6.43 4.90
CA GLU A 120 -20.00 6.10 3.84
C GLU A 120 -19.19 4.85 4.19
N LEU A 121 -18.76 4.70 5.44
CA LEU A 121 -18.08 3.49 5.90
C LEU A 121 -18.95 2.24 5.69
N ALA A 122 -20.23 2.30 6.04
CA ALA A 122 -21.13 1.18 5.83
C ALA A 122 -21.26 0.80 4.33
N ARG A 123 -21.28 1.79 3.43
CA ARG A 123 -21.32 1.55 1.97
C ARG A 123 -20.02 0.96 1.46
N GLU A 124 -18.86 1.50 1.90
CA GLU A 124 -17.56 1.02 1.46
C GLU A 124 -17.24 -0.39 2.00
N LEU A 125 -17.67 -0.73 3.19
CA LEU A 125 -17.54 -2.09 3.69
C LEU A 125 -18.24 -3.10 2.77
N GLU A 126 -19.43 -2.80 2.25
CA GLU A 126 -20.08 -3.67 1.26
C GLU A 126 -19.27 -3.78 -0.05
N VAL A 127 -18.65 -2.70 -0.52
CA VAL A 127 -17.77 -2.72 -1.70
C VAL A 127 -16.55 -3.61 -1.44
N ILE A 128 -15.90 -3.46 -0.30
CA ILE A 128 -14.70 -4.23 0.08
C ILE A 128 -15.04 -5.70 0.31
N ILE A 129 -16.19 -6.00 0.90
CA ILE A 129 -16.69 -7.38 1.04
C ILE A 129 -16.88 -8.02 -0.34
N GLN A 130 -17.44 -7.31 -1.32
CA GLN A 130 -17.55 -7.82 -2.69
C GLN A 130 -16.18 -8.00 -3.35
N GLU A 131 -15.22 -7.13 -3.06
CA GLU A 131 -13.83 -7.31 -3.51
C GLU A 131 -13.19 -8.55 -2.88
N ALA A 132 -13.37 -8.78 -1.59
CA ALA A 132 -12.89 -9.96 -0.89
C ALA A 132 -13.49 -11.25 -1.49
N LYS A 133 -14.79 -11.25 -1.80
CA LYS A 133 -15.47 -12.37 -2.47
C LYS A 133 -14.90 -12.63 -3.86
N ARG A 134 -14.67 -11.59 -4.67
CA ARG A 134 -14.01 -11.74 -5.99
C ARG A 134 -12.61 -12.32 -5.91
N LYS A 135 -11.86 -12.00 -4.84
CA LYS A 135 -10.53 -12.63 -4.61
C LYS A 135 -10.66 -14.12 -4.31
N LEU A 136 -11.70 -14.54 -3.59
CA LEU A 136 -11.99 -15.97 -3.34
C LEU A 136 -12.34 -16.72 -4.63
N ASP A 137 -12.92 -16.05 -5.62
CA ASP A 137 -13.23 -16.62 -6.94
C ASP A 137 -11.99 -16.69 -7.86
N SER A 138 -10.82 -16.22 -7.41
CA SER A 138 -9.57 -16.24 -8.17
C SER A 138 -8.64 -17.37 -7.69
N PRO A 139 -8.51 -18.48 -8.42
CA PRO A 139 -7.66 -19.59 -8.02
C PRO A 139 -6.19 -19.19 -7.74
N PRO A 140 -5.55 -18.31 -8.54
CA PRO A 140 -4.21 -17.83 -8.23
C PRO A 140 -4.13 -17.06 -6.91
N ALA A 141 -5.13 -16.23 -6.61
CA ALA A 141 -5.16 -15.47 -5.35
C ALA A 141 -5.34 -16.41 -4.15
N VAL A 142 -6.26 -17.37 -4.25
CA VAL A 142 -6.48 -18.38 -3.19
C VAL A 142 -5.22 -19.22 -2.97
N ALA A 143 -4.54 -19.64 -4.03
CA ALA A 143 -3.30 -20.41 -3.92
C ALA A 143 -2.20 -19.59 -3.22
N LEU A 144 -2.03 -18.32 -3.57
CA LEU A 144 -1.03 -17.43 -2.97
C LEU A 144 -1.29 -17.17 -1.49
N GLU A 145 -2.50 -16.78 -1.12
CA GLU A 145 -2.85 -16.52 0.28
C GLU A 145 -2.76 -17.80 1.13
N SER A 146 -3.16 -18.96 0.57
CA SER A 146 -3.01 -20.25 1.24
C SER A 146 -1.54 -20.62 1.44
N LEU A 147 -0.68 -20.24 0.50
CA LEU A 147 0.76 -20.46 0.60
C LEU A 147 1.37 -19.62 1.74
N PHE A 148 0.99 -18.33 1.86
CA PHE A 148 1.41 -17.49 2.97
C PHE A 148 0.93 -18.04 4.33
N ALA A 149 -0.30 -18.54 4.39
CA ALA A 149 -0.83 -19.18 5.58
C ALA A 149 -0.10 -20.50 5.95
N LEU A 150 0.48 -21.20 4.97
CA LEU A 150 1.33 -22.38 5.21
C LEU A 150 2.75 -22.02 5.67
N LEU A 151 3.27 -20.88 5.23
CA LEU A 151 4.63 -20.45 5.56
C LEU A 151 4.77 -19.89 6.98
N HIS A 152 3.66 -19.48 7.61
CA HIS A 152 3.68 -18.78 8.90
C HIS A 152 2.63 -19.35 9.86
N ASP A 153 3.03 -19.56 11.12
CA ASP A 153 2.14 -20.00 12.19
C ASP A 153 1.56 -18.82 12.98
N GLN A 154 2.37 -17.78 13.19
CA GLN A 154 2.03 -16.64 14.05
C GLN A 154 2.10 -15.30 13.31
N HIS A 155 3.13 -15.09 12.48
CA HIS A 155 3.34 -13.83 11.81
C HIS A 155 2.13 -13.39 10.96
N ARG A 156 1.86 -12.11 10.93
CA ARG A 156 0.69 -11.53 10.26
C ARG A 156 0.64 -11.77 8.75
N TYR A 157 1.72 -12.23 8.11
CA TYR A 157 1.73 -12.73 6.73
C TYR A 157 0.74 -13.87 6.49
N ARG A 158 0.40 -14.66 7.51
CA ARG A 158 -0.54 -15.79 7.39
C ARG A 158 -1.99 -15.38 7.15
N ARG A 159 -2.32 -14.10 7.37
CA ARG A 159 -3.70 -13.60 7.31
C ARG A 159 -4.13 -13.31 5.87
N TRP A 160 -5.42 -13.49 5.60
CA TRP A 160 -6.03 -12.97 4.38
C TRP A 160 -6.09 -11.44 4.47
N ARG A 161 -5.24 -10.76 3.70
CA ARG A 161 -4.93 -9.32 3.88
C ARG A 161 -6.12 -8.39 3.81
N ILE A 162 -7.06 -8.67 2.88
CA ILE A 162 -8.26 -7.83 2.71
C ILE A 162 -9.26 -7.99 3.87
N GLY A 163 -9.07 -9.01 4.73
CA GLY A 163 -10.05 -9.41 5.72
C GLY A 163 -11.11 -10.36 5.17
N ASP A 164 -11.86 -10.99 6.04
CA ASP A 164 -13.04 -11.78 5.71
C ASP A 164 -14.33 -10.97 5.95
N GLU A 165 -15.46 -11.47 5.43
CA GLU A 165 -16.74 -10.77 5.55
C GLU A 165 -17.16 -10.55 7.00
N GLU A 166 -16.95 -11.54 7.88
CA GLU A 166 -17.35 -11.45 9.29
C GLU A 166 -16.53 -10.36 10.01
N GLY A 167 -15.21 -10.38 9.88
CA GLY A 167 -14.31 -9.39 10.47
C GLY A 167 -14.57 -7.98 9.93
N LEU A 168 -14.74 -7.83 8.60
CA LEU A 168 -15.02 -6.54 7.98
C LEU A 168 -16.33 -5.93 8.51
N ARG A 169 -17.39 -6.73 8.70
CA ARG A 169 -18.66 -6.26 9.27
C ARG A 169 -18.57 -5.80 10.73
N LEU A 170 -17.53 -6.21 11.45
CA LEU A 170 -17.27 -5.78 12.83
C LEU A 170 -16.46 -4.49 12.92
N LEU A 171 -15.92 -3.98 11.79
CA LEU A 171 -15.20 -2.71 11.78
C LEU A 171 -16.17 -1.55 11.98
N THR A 172 -15.97 -0.82 13.06
CA THR A 172 -16.77 0.35 13.41
C THR A 172 -16.02 1.64 13.10
N ARG A 173 -16.76 2.75 12.95
CA ARG A 173 -16.17 4.08 12.80
C ARG A 173 -15.17 4.40 13.91
N ASP A 174 -15.46 4.02 15.14
CA ASP A 174 -14.57 4.30 16.28
C ASP A 174 -13.25 3.52 16.18
N ARG A 175 -13.25 2.29 15.67
CA ARG A 175 -12.04 1.52 15.38
C ARG A 175 -11.23 2.19 14.27
N MET A 176 -11.90 2.58 13.18
CA MET A 176 -11.30 3.32 12.07
C MET A 176 -10.65 4.63 12.53
N LEU A 177 -11.35 5.42 13.34
CA LEU A 177 -10.83 6.68 13.86
C LEU A 177 -9.64 6.48 14.81
N ARG A 178 -9.64 5.41 15.64
CA ARG A 178 -8.47 5.09 16.47
C ARG A 178 -7.26 4.76 15.63
N PHE A 179 -7.42 3.90 14.61
CA PHE A 179 -6.35 3.52 13.69
C PHE A 179 -5.81 4.73 12.92
N TYR A 180 -6.71 5.52 12.33
CA TYR A 180 -6.35 6.74 11.62
C TYR A 180 -5.59 7.72 12.53
N ARG A 181 -6.11 8.03 13.71
CA ARG A 181 -5.46 8.97 14.64
C ARG A 181 -4.14 8.47 15.17
N ASN A 182 -3.93 7.17 15.28
CA ASN A 182 -2.66 6.60 15.73
C ASN A 182 -1.61 6.64 14.63
N TYR A 183 -1.93 6.20 13.42
CA TYR A 183 -0.93 5.97 12.38
C TYR A 183 -0.75 7.14 11.39
N TYR A 184 -1.78 7.94 11.14
CA TYR A 184 -1.72 9.08 10.22
C TYR A 184 -1.18 10.32 10.94
N ARG A 185 0.10 10.22 11.33
CA ARG A 185 0.86 11.24 12.07
C ARG A 185 2.03 11.72 11.22
N PRO A 186 2.40 13.02 11.29
CA PRO A 186 3.51 13.56 10.51
C PRO A 186 4.79 12.73 10.65
N ARG A 187 5.20 12.36 11.88
CA ARG A 187 6.40 11.56 12.14
C ARG A 187 6.35 10.13 11.58
N ASN A 188 5.17 9.61 11.26
CA ASN A 188 4.95 8.29 10.65
C ASN A 188 4.73 8.39 9.14
N THR A 189 4.93 9.57 8.55
CA THR A 189 4.59 9.86 7.15
C THR A 189 5.81 10.40 6.43
N ILE A 190 5.97 9.96 5.19
CA ILE A 190 6.91 10.52 4.23
C ILE A 190 6.08 11.14 3.11
N LEU A 191 6.27 12.43 2.86
CA LEU A 191 5.69 13.10 1.71
C LEU A 191 6.73 13.24 0.61
N VAL A 192 6.44 12.67 -0.55
CA VAL A 192 7.33 12.74 -1.72
C VAL A 192 6.72 13.67 -2.75
N VAL A 193 7.52 14.57 -3.27
CA VAL A 193 7.20 15.43 -4.42
C VAL A 193 8.27 15.21 -5.48
N ALA A 194 7.88 14.79 -6.67
CA ALA A 194 8.82 14.52 -7.75
C ALA A 194 8.30 15.08 -9.08
N GLY A 195 9.09 15.81 -9.81
CA GLY A 195 8.77 16.35 -11.13
C GLY A 195 9.11 17.83 -11.30
N ASP A 196 8.34 18.50 -12.14
CA ASP A 196 8.55 19.89 -12.53
C ASP A 196 8.06 20.86 -11.44
N VAL A 197 8.89 21.00 -10.40
CA VAL A 197 8.69 21.88 -9.26
C VAL A 197 10.03 22.48 -8.83
N ASP A 198 10.02 23.69 -8.24
CA ASP A 198 11.14 24.22 -7.49
C ASP A 198 11.15 23.59 -6.09
N THR A 199 12.33 23.14 -5.67
CA THR A 199 12.50 22.47 -4.37
C THR A 199 12.15 23.37 -3.19
N GLY A 200 12.54 24.65 -3.23
CA GLY A 200 12.28 25.61 -2.16
C GLY A 200 10.79 25.94 -2.04
N GLU A 201 10.12 26.17 -3.18
CA GLU A 201 8.68 26.39 -3.24
C GLU A 201 7.90 25.16 -2.71
N ALA A 202 8.28 23.96 -3.17
CA ALA A 202 7.63 22.72 -2.73
C ALA A 202 7.72 22.55 -1.22
N ILE A 203 8.91 22.70 -0.63
CA ILE A 203 9.10 22.62 0.84
C ILE A 203 8.30 23.72 1.54
N GLY A 204 8.27 24.95 1.00
CA GLY A 204 7.49 26.06 1.56
C GLY A 204 5.99 25.76 1.60
N HIS A 205 5.43 25.22 0.51
CA HIS A 205 4.02 24.82 0.45
C HIS A 205 3.70 23.68 1.41
N VAL A 206 4.55 22.65 1.47
CA VAL A 206 4.40 21.53 2.41
C VAL A 206 4.44 22.03 3.84
N THR A 207 5.39 22.88 4.19
CA THR A 207 5.51 23.47 5.53
C THR A 207 4.24 24.23 5.93
N ARG A 208 3.67 25.00 5.01
CA ARG A 208 2.44 25.76 5.25
C ARG A 208 1.24 24.85 5.50
N LEU A 209 1.12 23.74 4.73
CA LEU A 209 -0.07 22.88 4.77
C LEU A 209 -0.01 21.80 5.85
N TYR A 210 1.18 21.28 6.14
CA TYR A 210 1.35 20.16 7.07
C TYR A 210 2.03 20.57 8.39
N GLY A 211 2.73 21.71 8.44
CA GLY A 211 3.60 22.07 9.56
C GLY A 211 2.87 22.31 10.88
N SER A 212 1.57 22.65 10.84
CA SER A 212 0.74 22.83 12.04
C SER A 212 0.09 21.54 12.58
N LEU A 213 0.24 20.42 11.85
CA LEU A 213 -0.31 19.15 12.30
C LEU A 213 0.42 18.68 13.58
N PRO A 214 -0.30 18.08 14.54
CA PRO A 214 0.27 17.72 15.83
C PRO A 214 1.33 16.63 15.69
N ASP A 215 2.42 16.80 16.43
CA ASP A 215 3.49 15.81 16.58
C ASP A 215 3.21 14.92 17.79
N GLU A 216 2.53 13.81 17.56
CA GLU A 216 2.22 12.84 18.59
C GLU A 216 2.92 11.50 18.28
N PRO A 217 3.35 10.75 19.31
CA PRO A 217 3.96 9.44 19.12
C PRO A 217 2.97 8.45 18.51
N VAL A 218 3.50 7.49 17.76
CA VAL A 218 2.73 6.38 17.20
C VAL A 218 2.89 5.17 18.12
N GLU A 219 1.77 4.63 18.56
CA GLU A 219 1.73 3.35 19.27
C GLU A 219 1.67 2.22 18.26
N ARG A 220 2.80 1.54 18.06
CA ARG A 220 2.91 0.50 17.05
C ARG A 220 2.70 -0.88 17.64
N ASP A 221 1.71 -1.58 17.12
CA ASP A 221 1.53 -3.01 17.37
C ASP A 221 2.36 -3.80 16.34
N VAL A 222 3.54 -4.25 16.75
CA VAL A 222 4.47 -5.00 15.88
C VAL A 222 4.04 -6.43 15.60
N GLY A 223 2.98 -6.91 16.25
CA GLY A 223 2.50 -8.28 16.11
C GLY A 223 3.48 -9.35 16.63
N PRO A 224 3.12 -10.62 16.48
CA PRO A 224 3.97 -11.73 16.88
C PRO A 224 5.14 -11.92 15.92
N SER A 225 6.31 -12.27 16.46
CA SER A 225 7.43 -12.78 15.67
C SER A 225 7.15 -14.20 15.19
N GLU A 226 7.90 -14.64 14.20
CA GLU A 226 7.81 -15.99 13.64
C GLU A 226 9.13 -16.73 13.78
N ASP A 227 9.12 -17.87 14.40
CA ASP A 227 10.27 -18.76 14.47
C ASP A 227 10.50 -19.49 13.14
N THR A 228 11.69 -20.09 13.00
CA THR A 228 12.00 -20.91 11.83
C THR A 228 11.04 -22.11 11.75
N LEU A 229 10.36 -22.26 10.62
CA LEU A 229 9.49 -23.41 10.40
C LEU A 229 10.32 -24.66 10.06
N PRO A 230 10.16 -25.76 10.81
CA PRO A 230 10.82 -26.99 10.46
C PRO A 230 10.05 -27.71 9.33
N GLY A 231 10.75 -28.09 8.27
CA GLY A 231 10.32 -29.06 7.30
C GLY A 231 9.35 -28.58 6.23
N PHE A 232 8.94 -29.54 5.41
CA PHE A 232 8.02 -29.35 4.28
C PHE A 232 6.57 -29.29 4.73
N ARG A 233 5.81 -28.36 4.15
CA ARG A 233 4.36 -28.24 4.33
C ARG A 233 3.65 -28.34 2.99
N TYR A 234 2.50 -28.98 2.98
CA TYR A 234 1.69 -29.17 1.78
C TYR A 234 0.21 -28.96 2.11
N ARG A 235 -0.50 -28.35 1.17
CA ARG A 235 -1.96 -28.24 1.21
C ARG A 235 -2.51 -28.42 -0.20
N GLU A 236 -3.56 -29.21 -0.33
CA GLU A 236 -4.34 -29.35 -1.54
C GLU A 236 -5.72 -28.71 -1.31
N LEU A 237 -6.15 -27.92 -2.29
CA LEU A 237 -7.46 -27.28 -2.32
C LEU A 237 -8.19 -27.74 -3.57
N ALA A 238 -9.40 -28.20 -3.42
CA ALA A 238 -10.29 -28.55 -4.53
C ALA A 238 -11.28 -27.41 -4.78
N GLY A 239 -11.56 -27.13 -6.06
CA GLY A 239 -12.51 -26.11 -6.47
C GLY A 239 -12.97 -26.31 -7.90
N ASP A 240 -13.97 -25.54 -8.34
CA ASP A 240 -14.44 -25.53 -9.72
C ASP A 240 -13.47 -24.69 -10.57
N ILE A 241 -12.36 -25.33 -10.97
CA ILE A 241 -11.28 -24.71 -11.73
C ILE A 241 -10.94 -25.54 -12.97
N THR A 242 -10.60 -24.88 -14.05
CA THR A 242 -10.24 -25.53 -15.32
C THR A 242 -8.74 -25.89 -15.40
N GLN A 243 -7.92 -25.27 -14.60
CA GLN A 243 -6.46 -25.47 -14.57
C GLN A 243 -5.96 -25.63 -13.14
N THR A 244 -5.13 -26.63 -12.91
CA THR A 244 -4.43 -26.79 -11.63
C THR A 244 -3.42 -25.66 -11.44
N GLN A 245 -3.49 -25.03 -10.25
CA GLN A 245 -2.50 -24.04 -9.80
C GLN A 245 -1.52 -24.73 -8.86
N VAL A 246 -0.23 -24.51 -9.08
CA VAL A 246 0.83 -24.99 -8.17
C VAL A 246 1.59 -23.76 -7.68
N ALA A 247 1.61 -23.54 -6.39
CA ALA A 247 2.38 -22.49 -5.76
C ALA A 247 3.41 -23.09 -4.80
N MET A 248 4.64 -22.61 -4.87
CA MET A 248 5.75 -23.03 -4.01
C MET A 248 6.47 -21.81 -3.47
N ALA A 249 6.82 -21.82 -2.19
CA ALA A 249 7.60 -20.74 -1.59
C ALA A 249 8.55 -21.25 -0.51
N TRP A 250 9.53 -20.43 -0.25
CA TRP A 250 10.52 -20.58 0.80
C TRP A 250 10.63 -19.29 1.58
N ARG A 251 10.82 -19.40 2.89
CA ARG A 251 11.18 -18.22 3.68
C ARG A 251 12.62 -17.84 3.39
N THR A 252 12.83 -16.56 3.20
CA THR A 252 14.13 -15.94 2.98
C THR A 252 14.42 -14.91 4.07
N PRO A 253 15.65 -14.47 4.25
CA PRO A 253 15.95 -13.30 5.05
C PRO A 253 15.19 -12.05 4.57
N GLY A 254 15.08 -11.05 5.46
CA GLY A 254 14.42 -9.78 5.14
C GLY A 254 15.18 -8.94 4.11
N PRO A 255 14.57 -7.85 3.62
CA PRO A 255 15.10 -7.08 2.48
C PRO A 255 16.48 -6.46 2.72
N ASP A 256 16.84 -6.16 3.96
CA ASP A 256 18.13 -5.57 4.32
C ASP A 256 19.26 -6.60 4.51
N HIS A 257 18.97 -7.88 4.30
CA HIS A 257 19.97 -8.92 4.46
C HIS A 257 20.98 -8.91 3.31
N PRO A 258 22.29 -9.15 3.56
CA PRO A 258 23.33 -9.14 2.53
C PRO A 258 23.08 -10.12 1.36
N ASP A 259 22.36 -11.21 1.59
CA ASP A 259 22.04 -12.21 0.57
C ASP A 259 20.83 -11.84 -0.31
N THR A 260 20.06 -10.80 0.04
CA THR A 260 18.85 -10.44 -0.72
C THR A 260 19.13 -10.17 -2.20
N PRO A 261 20.17 -9.42 -2.61
CA PRO A 261 20.46 -9.22 -4.04
C PRO A 261 20.79 -10.53 -4.77
N ALA A 262 21.43 -11.49 -4.09
CA ALA A 262 21.73 -12.79 -4.68
C ALA A 262 20.45 -13.65 -4.83
N LEU A 263 19.53 -13.56 -3.88
CA LEU A 263 18.22 -14.23 -3.93
C LEU A 263 17.33 -13.65 -5.04
N ASP A 264 17.32 -12.33 -5.20
CA ASP A 264 16.60 -11.67 -6.30
C ASP A 264 17.13 -12.09 -7.66
N LEU A 265 18.47 -12.14 -7.81
CA LEU A 265 19.09 -12.62 -9.03
C LEU A 265 18.76 -14.10 -9.30
N ALA A 266 18.75 -14.94 -8.25
CA ALA A 266 18.38 -16.34 -8.38
C ALA A 266 16.91 -16.51 -8.80
N ALA A 267 16.02 -15.71 -8.24
CA ALA A 267 14.60 -15.68 -8.63
C ALA A 267 14.46 -15.29 -10.12
N GLY A 268 15.12 -14.22 -10.57
CA GLY A 268 15.11 -13.81 -11.97
C GLY A 268 15.66 -14.88 -12.92
N LEU A 269 16.75 -15.55 -12.57
CA LEU A 269 17.28 -16.67 -13.36
C LEU A 269 16.31 -17.86 -13.46
N LEU A 270 15.44 -18.03 -12.46
CA LEU A 270 14.43 -19.09 -12.47
C LEU A 270 13.20 -18.71 -13.30
N THR A 271 12.74 -17.43 -13.23
CA THR A 271 11.40 -17.03 -13.68
C THR A 271 11.39 -16.01 -14.81
N ASP A 272 12.45 -15.17 -14.98
CA ASP A 272 12.35 -14.00 -15.85
C ASP A 272 12.62 -14.31 -17.31
N GLY A 273 11.58 -14.13 -18.13
CA GLY A 273 11.65 -14.23 -19.57
C GLY A 273 11.82 -15.65 -20.11
N ARG A 274 11.87 -15.76 -21.45
CA ARG A 274 11.93 -17.05 -22.14
C ARG A 274 13.24 -17.82 -21.93
N GLY A 275 14.30 -17.15 -21.52
CA GLY A 275 15.59 -17.75 -21.20
C GLY A 275 15.66 -18.40 -19.83
N SER A 276 14.69 -18.16 -18.96
CA SER A 276 14.68 -18.64 -17.59
C SER A 276 14.57 -20.16 -17.49
N ARG A 277 15.03 -20.70 -16.36
CA ARG A 277 15.08 -22.16 -16.17
C ARG A 277 13.69 -22.80 -16.10
N LEU A 278 12.74 -22.15 -15.44
CA LEU A 278 11.37 -22.67 -15.34
C LEU A 278 10.65 -22.55 -16.69
N TYR A 279 10.81 -21.43 -17.40
CA TYR A 279 10.23 -21.32 -18.74
C TYR A 279 10.70 -22.47 -19.66
N ARG A 280 12.02 -22.69 -19.77
CA ARG A 280 12.60 -23.72 -20.61
C ARG A 280 12.34 -25.15 -20.11
N GLY A 281 12.34 -25.35 -18.79
CA GLY A 281 12.17 -26.67 -18.17
C GLY A 281 10.71 -27.12 -18.03
N VAL A 282 9.78 -26.20 -18.00
CA VAL A 282 8.37 -26.47 -17.70
C VAL A 282 7.47 -26.01 -18.84
N ARG A 283 7.56 -24.72 -19.21
CA ARG A 283 6.65 -24.10 -20.19
C ARG A 283 6.91 -24.60 -21.62
N GLU A 284 8.19 -24.61 -22.06
CA GLU A 284 8.55 -25.11 -23.39
C GLU A 284 8.33 -26.63 -23.55
N ARG A 285 8.32 -27.36 -22.46
CA ARG A 285 8.00 -28.78 -22.43
C ARG A 285 6.51 -29.08 -22.31
N GLU A 286 5.68 -28.06 -22.34
CA GLU A 286 4.22 -28.18 -22.23
C GLU A 286 3.72 -28.87 -20.94
N LEU A 287 4.55 -28.87 -19.88
CA LEU A 287 4.17 -29.40 -18.57
C LEU A 287 3.23 -28.45 -17.81
N ALA A 288 3.30 -27.14 -18.11
CA ALA A 288 2.37 -26.14 -17.64
C ALA A 288 2.12 -25.10 -18.72
N SER A 289 0.98 -24.43 -18.67
CA SER A 289 0.62 -23.33 -19.59
C SER A 289 1.30 -22.00 -19.24
N GLN A 290 1.66 -21.83 -17.97
CA GLN A 290 2.33 -20.63 -17.41
C GLN A 290 3.33 -21.05 -16.32
N VAL A 291 4.36 -20.24 -16.12
CA VAL A 291 5.35 -20.33 -15.04
C VAL A 291 5.74 -18.92 -14.61
#